data_1f9984bf3002d1722f4ffdbe376abca6
#
_entry.id   1f9984bf3002d1722f4ffdbe376abca6
#
_cell.length_a   1.000
_cell.length_b   1.000
_cell.length_c   1.000
_cell.angle_alpha   90.00
_cell.angle_beta   90.00
_cell.angle_gamma   90.00
#
_symmetry.space_group_name_H-M   'P 1'
#
loop_
_entity.id
_entity.type
_entity.pdbx_description
1 polymer ?
#
loop_
_entity_poly.entity_id
_entity_poly.type
_entity_poly.pdbx_seq_one_letter_code
_entity_poly.pdbx_strand_id
1 'polypeptide(L)'
;MGVFDVVGPVMIGPSSSHTAGAARIGLMAREILKDEPKKAVITVYGSFAKTYKGHGTDRALVAGLLGFSADDVRLRTSFAIAEKQGLDIEFHRSDEEVDHPNTVRIAMTGASGRIMEVLGVSLGGGKIEIREINGAEVALNGEEHTLITVHKDQPGIIAQATTVLAIGHINVSNMRVFRSAKNETAVMIVCTDSPVPNEIVHMIQNITAIESVVTLLPL
;
A
#
# COMPACT_ATOMS: atom_id res chain seq x y z
N MET A 1 2.09 -26.11 -7.43
CA MET A 1 2.76 -25.46 -6.29
C MET A 1 4.21 -25.91 -6.33
N GLY A 2 5.14 -25.03 -6.70
CA GLY A 2 6.57 -25.34 -6.77
C GLY A 2 7.22 -25.23 -5.39
N VAL A 3 8.43 -25.78 -5.23
CA VAL A 3 9.21 -25.69 -3.97
C VAL A 3 9.40 -24.22 -3.55
N PHE A 4 9.54 -23.32 -4.51
CA PHE A 4 9.71 -21.88 -4.26
C PHE A 4 8.44 -21.18 -3.78
N ASP A 5 7.25 -21.77 -3.96
CA ASP A 5 5.99 -21.24 -3.40
C ASP A 5 5.85 -21.51 -1.89
N VAL A 6 6.69 -22.43 -1.37
CA VAL A 6 6.71 -22.86 0.03
C VAL A 6 7.85 -22.19 0.80
N VAL A 7 8.92 -21.78 0.10
CA VAL A 7 10.03 -21.04 0.71
C VAL A 7 9.63 -19.60 0.87
N GLY A 8 9.45 -19.14 2.12
CA GLY A 8 9.14 -17.75 2.41
C GLY A 8 10.28 -16.80 1.98
N PRO A 9 10.01 -15.51 1.87
CA PRO A 9 11.02 -14.52 1.51
C PRO A 9 12.14 -14.45 2.55
N VAL A 10 13.31 -13.97 2.16
CA VAL A 10 14.36 -13.59 3.11
C VAL A 10 13.81 -12.52 4.03
N MET A 11 13.87 -12.74 5.35
CA MET A 11 13.24 -11.84 6.33
C MET A 11 13.95 -11.87 7.68
N ILE A 12 13.80 -10.79 8.44
CA ILE A 12 14.23 -10.67 9.84
C ILE A 12 13.02 -10.92 10.73
N GLY A 13 12.80 -12.17 11.15
CA GLY A 13 11.71 -12.52 12.07
C GLY A 13 11.21 -13.95 11.87
N PRO A 14 10.33 -14.42 12.77
CA PRO A 14 9.94 -15.83 12.81
C PRO A 14 8.78 -16.21 11.87
N SER A 15 8.11 -15.24 11.24
CA SER A 15 6.85 -15.49 10.52
C SER A 15 6.76 -14.72 9.21
N SER A 16 6.53 -15.43 8.10
CA SER A 16 6.35 -14.82 6.79
C SER A 16 5.09 -13.93 6.71
N SER A 17 4.02 -14.26 7.43
CA SER A 17 2.81 -13.44 7.45
C SER A 17 2.90 -12.30 8.47
N HIS A 18 3.40 -12.56 9.69
CA HIS A 18 3.43 -11.57 10.77
C HIS A 18 4.64 -10.64 10.71
N THR A 19 5.70 -11.01 10.00
CA THR A 19 6.89 -10.15 9.85
C THR A 19 7.03 -9.66 8.41
N ALA A 20 7.27 -10.55 7.44
CA ALA A 20 7.50 -10.10 6.06
C ALA A 20 6.25 -9.43 5.46
N GLY A 21 5.07 -10.04 5.61
CA GLY A 21 3.82 -9.44 5.13
C GLY A 21 3.52 -8.10 5.82
N ALA A 22 3.72 -8.00 7.13
CA ALA A 22 3.53 -6.75 7.86
C ALA A 22 4.49 -5.63 7.40
N ALA A 23 5.78 -5.94 7.21
CA ALA A 23 6.76 -4.98 6.70
C ALA A 23 6.38 -4.49 5.30
N ARG A 24 5.95 -5.39 4.40
CA ARG A 24 5.50 -5.04 3.05
C ARG A 24 4.23 -4.19 3.06
N ILE A 25 3.27 -4.45 3.99
CA ILE A 25 2.08 -3.59 4.14
C ILE A 25 2.49 -2.18 4.57
N GLY A 26 3.37 -2.06 5.57
CA GLY A 26 3.89 -0.75 6.02
C GLY A 26 4.62 -0.01 4.89
N LEU A 27 5.45 -0.71 4.12
CA LEU A 27 6.18 -0.14 2.98
C LEU A 27 5.22 0.32 1.87
N MET A 28 4.22 -0.51 1.54
CA MET A 28 3.20 -0.14 0.56
C MET A 28 2.39 1.08 1.02
N ALA A 29 2.01 1.14 2.29
CA ALA A 29 1.30 2.28 2.86
C ALA A 29 2.12 3.58 2.72
N ARG A 30 3.44 3.54 3.02
CA ARG A 30 4.37 4.64 2.78
C ARG A 30 4.42 5.04 1.30
N GLU A 31 4.53 4.08 0.41
CA GLU A 31 4.58 4.33 -1.03
C GLU A 31 3.27 4.95 -1.57
N ILE A 32 2.12 4.57 -1.03
CA ILE A 32 0.82 5.17 -1.36
C ILE A 32 0.72 6.60 -0.82
N LEU A 33 1.24 6.86 0.39
CA LEU A 33 1.25 8.21 0.97
C LEU A 33 2.04 9.21 0.11
N LYS A 34 3.12 8.77 -0.54
CA LYS A 34 4.03 9.62 -1.36
C LYS A 34 4.51 10.87 -0.61
N ASP A 35 4.74 10.71 0.67
CA ASP A 35 5.25 11.74 1.58
C ASP A 35 6.01 11.08 2.72
N GLU A 36 6.81 11.84 3.47
CA GLU A 36 7.47 11.34 4.66
C GLU A 36 6.45 11.21 5.80
N PRO A 37 6.16 10.00 6.32
CA PRO A 37 5.21 9.84 7.42
C PRO A 37 5.69 10.57 8.68
N LYS A 38 4.84 11.39 9.30
CA LYS A 38 5.09 12.07 10.57
C LYS A 38 4.22 11.55 11.70
N LYS A 39 3.06 11.01 11.38
CA LYS A 39 2.20 10.30 12.32
C LYS A 39 1.59 9.09 11.66
N ALA A 40 1.49 7.99 12.40
CA ALA A 40 0.78 6.80 11.99
C ALA A 40 -0.02 6.21 13.15
N VAL A 41 -1.33 6.05 12.94
CA VAL A 41 -2.24 5.31 13.83
C VAL A 41 -2.50 3.95 13.19
N ILE A 42 -2.08 2.90 13.88
CA ILE A 42 -2.09 1.53 13.35
C ILE A 42 -3.08 0.70 14.16
N THR A 43 -4.17 0.28 13.54
CA THR A 43 -5.16 -0.61 14.14
C THR A 43 -4.99 -2.02 13.60
N VAL A 44 -4.73 -2.97 14.47
CA VAL A 44 -4.54 -4.39 14.13
C VAL A 44 -5.76 -5.21 14.52
N TYR A 45 -6.10 -6.19 13.68
CA TYR A 45 -7.29 -7.04 13.80
C TYR A 45 -6.92 -8.51 13.87
N GLY A 46 -7.84 -9.34 14.33
CA GLY A 46 -7.78 -10.80 14.29
C GLY A 46 -6.50 -11.39 14.88
N SER A 47 -5.74 -12.15 14.10
CA SER A 47 -4.48 -12.76 14.54
C SER A 47 -3.38 -11.72 14.80
N PHE A 48 -3.32 -10.66 13.98
CA PHE A 48 -2.40 -9.56 14.22
C PHE A 48 -2.65 -8.93 15.60
N ALA A 49 -3.91 -8.66 15.97
CA ALA A 49 -4.26 -8.09 17.27
C ALA A 49 -3.82 -8.98 18.45
N LYS A 50 -3.90 -10.30 18.28
CA LYS A 50 -3.57 -11.28 19.34
C LYS A 50 -2.07 -11.45 19.56
N THR A 51 -1.26 -11.33 18.51
CA THR A 51 0.14 -11.79 18.52
C THR A 51 1.17 -10.72 18.12
N TYR A 52 0.75 -9.48 17.82
CA TYR A 52 1.61 -8.47 17.17
C TYR A 52 2.94 -8.18 17.88
N LYS A 53 2.95 -8.16 19.22
CA LYS A 53 4.20 -7.97 19.99
C LYS A 53 5.08 -9.22 20.00
N GLY A 54 4.49 -10.41 20.13
CA GLY A 54 5.22 -11.68 20.22
C GLY A 54 5.92 -12.06 18.91
N HIS A 55 5.30 -11.78 17.77
CA HIS A 55 5.83 -12.08 16.46
C HIS A 55 6.55 -10.89 15.79
N GLY A 56 6.64 -9.74 16.47
CA GLY A 56 7.31 -8.55 15.94
C GLY A 56 6.53 -7.86 14.80
N THR A 57 5.22 -8.08 14.69
CA THR A 57 4.37 -7.45 13.68
C THR A 57 4.40 -5.93 13.80
N ASP A 58 4.41 -5.42 15.04
CA ASP A 58 4.54 -4.00 15.35
C ASP A 58 5.83 -3.40 14.77
N ARG A 59 6.97 -4.05 15.04
CA ARG A 59 8.28 -3.62 14.52
C ARG A 59 8.34 -3.69 13.00
N ALA A 60 7.73 -4.72 12.42
CA ALA A 60 7.69 -4.91 10.98
C ALA A 60 6.86 -3.84 10.27
N LEU A 61 5.66 -3.51 10.78
CA LEU A 61 4.83 -2.43 10.25
C LEU A 61 5.57 -1.08 10.32
N VAL A 62 6.19 -0.76 11.47
CA VAL A 62 6.96 0.47 11.63
C VAL A 62 8.18 0.49 10.70
N ALA A 63 8.89 -0.63 10.54
CA ALA A 63 10.01 -0.74 9.61
C ALA A 63 9.59 -0.43 8.16
N GLY A 64 8.46 -0.99 7.73
CA GLY A 64 7.88 -0.67 6.42
C GLY A 64 7.54 0.81 6.26
N LEU A 65 6.93 1.44 7.27
CA LEU A 65 6.66 2.89 7.27
C LEU A 65 7.91 3.74 7.22
N LEU A 66 9.04 3.23 7.71
CA LEU A 66 10.36 3.86 7.59
C LEU A 66 11.03 3.62 6.23
N GLY A 67 10.43 2.80 5.36
CA GLY A 67 10.97 2.44 4.05
C GLY A 67 11.93 1.25 4.05
N PHE A 68 11.90 0.41 5.10
CA PHE A 68 12.77 -0.76 5.20
C PHE A 68 12.09 -2.01 4.66
N SER A 69 12.84 -2.84 3.93
CA SER A 69 12.39 -4.15 3.48
C SER A 69 12.31 -5.17 4.63
N ALA A 70 11.68 -6.31 4.38
CA ALA A 70 11.49 -7.36 5.39
C ALA A 70 12.79 -8.04 5.86
N ASP A 71 13.85 -7.95 5.07
CA ASP A 71 15.19 -8.50 5.34
C ASP A 71 16.16 -7.47 5.94
N ASP A 72 15.72 -6.22 6.12
CA ASP A 72 16.54 -5.16 6.69
C ASP A 72 16.75 -5.38 8.21
N VAL A 73 18.00 -5.46 8.63
CA VAL A 73 18.38 -5.68 10.04
C VAL A 73 17.85 -4.60 10.98
N ARG A 74 17.59 -3.39 10.48
CA ARG A 74 17.04 -2.25 11.22
C ARG A 74 15.60 -2.48 11.66
N LEU A 75 14.90 -3.47 11.10
CA LEU A 75 13.56 -3.87 11.53
C LEU A 75 13.50 -4.09 13.04
N ARG A 76 14.54 -4.69 13.62
CA ARG A 76 14.60 -4.97 15.07
C ARG A 76 14.57 -3.71 15.94
N THR A 77 15.05 -2.59 15.42
CA THR A 77 15.18 -1.30 16.12
C THR A 77 14.27 -0.21 15.52
N SER A 78 13.27 -0.60 14.73
CA SER A 78 12.42 0.33 13.98
C SER A 78 11.76 1.41 14.85
N PHE A 79 11.30 1.09 16.05
CA PHE A 79 10.73 2.09 16.97
C PHE A 79 11.72 3.18 17.37
N ALA A 80 12.95 2.80 17.73
CA ALA A 80 13.98 3.79 18.10
C ALA A 80 14.38 4.67 16.90
N ILE A 81 14.33 4.11 15.68
CA ILE A 81 14.57 4.87 14.46
C ILE A 81 13.40 5.80 14.16
N ALA A 82 12.15 5.33 14.32
CA ALA A 82 10.94 6.14 14.16
C ALA A 82 10.94 7.35 15.08
N GLU A 83 11.22 7.14 16.37
CA GLU A 83 11.36 8.21 17.36
C GLU A 83 12.43 9.24 16.96
N LYS A 84 13.62 8.77 16.54
CA LYS A 84 14.71 9.64 16.09
C LYS A 84 14.36 10.44 14.82
N GLN A 85 13.51 9.90 13.93
CA GLN A 85 13.05 10.58 12.71
C GLN A 85 11.78 11.44 12.94
N GLY A 86 11.27 11.44 14.18
CA GLY A 86 10.08 12.20 14.53
C GLY A 86 8.79 11.62 13.93
N LEU A 87 8.75 10.30 13.70
CA LEU A 87 7.54 9.59 13.31
C LEU A 87 6.80 9.14 14.59
N ASP A 88 5.66 9.77 14.87
CA ASP A 88 4.77 9.42 15.98
C ASP A 88 3.95 8.18 15.62
N ILE A 89 4.02 7.15 16.45
CA ILE A 89 3.36 5.85 16.21
C ILE A 89 2.41 5.53 17.34
N GLU A 90 1.16 5.28 16.99
CA GLU A 90 0.12 4.84 17.90
C GLU A 90 -0.45 3.49 17.45
N PHE A 91 -0.56 2.53 18.38
CA PHE A 91 -1.12 1.19 18.11
C PHE A 91 -2.42 0.96 18.86
N HIS A 92 -3.44 0.52 18.13
CA HIS A 92 -4.72 0.05 18.67
C HIS A 92 -4.95 -1.41 18.32
N ARG A 93 -5.67 -2.11 19.19
CA ARG A 93 -6.21 -3.45 18.92
C ARG A 93 -7.71 -3.32 18.75
N SER A 94 -8.24 -3.97 17.73
CA SER A 94 -9.68 -4.07 17.50
C SER A 94 -10.12 -5.53 17.60
N ASP A 95 -11.26 -5.73 18.26
CA ASP A 95 -11.96 -7.01 18.34
C ASP A 95 -13.06 -7.12 17.25
N GLU A 96 -13.12 -6.14 16.33
CA GLU A 96 -14.03 -6.16 15.20
C GLU A 96 -13.74 -7.36 14.29
N GLU A 97 -14.79 -8.02 13.82
CA GLU A 97 -14.66 -9.11 12.84
C GLU A 97 -14.23 -8.57 11.50
N VAL A 98 -13.24 -9.21 10.91
CA VAL A 98 -12.69 -8.89 9.57
C VAL A 98 -12.58 -10.16 8.75
N ASP A 99 -12.66 -10.02 7.43
CA ASP A 99 -12.62 -11.15 6.49
C ASP A 99 -11.30 -11.94 6.53
N HIS A 100 -10.21 -11.31 6.98
CA HIS A 100 -8.90 -11.96 7.02
C HIS A 100 -8.22 -11.73 8.39
N PRO A 101 -7.69 -12.80 9.03
CA PRO A 101 -7.14 -12.69 10.39
C PRO A 101 -5.89 -11.83 10.51
N ASN A 102 -5.13 -11.62 9.43
CA ASN A 102 -3.92 -10.80 9.41
C ASN A 102 -4.19 -9.44 8.77
N THR A 103 -5.15 -8.71 9.30
CA THR A 103 -5.59 -7.40 8.80
C THR A 103 -5.02 -6.28 9.65
N VAL A 104 -4.67 -5.18 8.99
CA VAL A 104 -4.21 -3.93 9.62
C VAL A 104 -4.76 -2.72 8.87
N ARG A 105 -5.23 -1.71 9.60
CA ARG A 105 -5.57 -0.39 9.10
C ARG A 105 -4.48 0.59 9.54
N ILE A 106 -3.97 1.40 8.63
CA ILE A 106 -2.91 2.37 8.91
C ILE A 106 -3.41 3.73 8.42
N ALA A 107 -3.69 4.63 9.36
CA ALA A 107 -3.99 6.02 9.07
C ALA A 107 -2.72 6.85 9.28
N MET A 108 -2.31 7.60 8.26
CA MET A 108 -1.03 8.32 8.24
C MET A 108 -1.23 9.80 7.96
N THR A 109 -0.36 10.62 8.56
CA THR A 109 -0.18 12.03 8.19
C THR A 109 1.28 12.23 7.78
N GLY A 110 1.47 12.75 6.57
CA GLY A 110 2.78 13.08 6.01
C GLY A 110 3.29 14.45 6.44
N ALA A 111 4.55 14.74 6.13
CA ALA A 111 5.22 16.00 6.44
C ALA A 111 4.57 17.22 5.76
N SER A 112 3.98 17.04 4.57
CA SER A 112 3.23 18.09 3.86
C SER A 112 1.81 18.32 4.43
N GLY A 113 1.38 17.53 5.42
CA GLY A 113 0.01 17.48 5.94
C GLY A 113 -0.93 16.56 5.14
N ARG A 114 -0.43 15.82 4.16
CA ARG A 114 -1.20 14.82 3.42
C ARG A 114 -1.68 13.72 4.35
N ILE A 115 -2.98 13.42 4.30
CA ILE A 115 -3.60 12.35 5.08
C ILE A 115 -3.91 11.18 4.14
N MET A 116 -3.62 9.95 4.59
CA MET A 116 -3.88 8.72 3.85
C MET A 116 -4.21 7.60 4.82
N GLU A 117 -5.22 6.81 4.49
CA GLU A 117 -5.57 5.60 5.22
C GLU A 117 -5.54 4.41 4.28
N VAL A 118 -4.97 3.30 4.72
CA VAL A 118 -4.96 2.03 3.98
C VAL A 118 -5.41 0.89 4.86
N LEU A 119 -6.17 -0.05 4.30
CA LEU A 119 -6.45 -1.36 4.89
C LEU A 119 -5.66 -2.40 4.13
N GLY A 120 -4.76 -3.09 4.82
CA GLY A 120 -3.92 -4.12 4.23
C GLY A 120 -4.11 -5.48 4.91
N VAL A 121 -3.96 -6.55 4.14
CA VAL A 121 -3.98 -7.93 4.64
C VAL A 121 -2.70 -8.66 4.24
N SER A 122 -2.19 -9.50 5.15
CA SER A 122 -1.07 -10.40 4.86
C SER A 122 -1.59 -11.79 4.55
N LEU A 123 -1.43 -12.23 3.31
CA LEU A 123 -1.96 -13.51 2.80
C LEU A 123 -1.05 -14.71 3.12
N GLY A 124 0.12 -14.48 3.73
CA GLY A 124 1.12 -15.51 4.00
C GLY A 124 2.21 -15.58 2.92
N GLY A 125 3.35 -16.22 3.25
CA GLY A 125 4.50 -16.30 2.33
C GLY A 125 5.12 -14.95 1.95
N GLY A 126 4.83 -13.88 2.70
CA GLY A 126 5.22 -12.51 2.36
C GLY A 126 4.28 -11.81 1.37
N LYS A 127 3.26 -12.49 0.84
CA LYS A 127 2.25 -11.90 -0.03
C LYS A 127 1.31 -11.01 0.76
N ILE A 128 0.94 -9.88 0.16
CA ILE A 128 0.04 -8.89 0.75
C ILE A 128 -1.04 -8.49 -0.25
N GLU A 129 -2.08 -7.85 0.27
CA GLU A 129 -3.06 -7.15 -0.53
C GLU A 129 -3.51 -5.90 0.23
N ILE A 130 -3.43 -4.73 -0.39
CA ILE A 130 -4.13 -3.54 0.08
C ILE A 130 -5.54 -3.60 -0.45
N ARG A 131 -6.52 -3.57 0.44
CA ARG A 131 -7.96 -3.73 0.15
C ARG A 131 -8.73 -2.43 0.15
N GLU A 132 -8.24 -1.42 0.89
CA GLU A 132 -8.84 -0.09 0.89
C GLU A 132 -7.78 1.00 0.88
N ILE A 133 -8.09 2.10 0.19
CA ILE A 133 -7.37 3.37 0.27
C ILE A 133 -8.40 4.47 0.50
N ASN A 134 -8.31 5.19 1.64
CA ASN A 134 -9.26 6.22 2.05
C ASN A 134 -10.73 5.75 1.97
N GLY A 135 -11.00 4.49 2.37
CA GLY A 135 -12.33 3.87 2.34
C GLY A 135 -12.80 3.40 0.95
N ALA A 136 -12.06 3.68 -0.12
CA ALA A 136 -12.34 3.12 -1.43
C ALA A 136 -11.77 1.70 -1.55
N GLU A 137 -12.61 0.73 -1.94
CA GLU A 137 -12.15 -0.63 -2.21
C GLU A 137 -11.11 -0.64 -3.33
N VAL A 138 -10.06 -1.44 -3.15
CA VAL A 138 -8.98 -1.64 -4.11
C VAL A 138 -8.48 -3.09 -4.02
N ALA A 139 -7.57 -3.49 -4.93
CA ALA A 139 -6.87 -4.77 -4.84
C ALA A 139 -5.44 -4.60 -5.38
N LEU A 140 -4.50 -4.32 -4.47
CA LEU A 140 -3.10 -4.08 -4.80
C LEU A 140 -2.21 -5.10 -4.09
N ASN A 141 -1.48 -5.90 -4.85
CA ASN A 141 -0.58 -6.93 -4.32
C ASN A 141 0.88 -6.46 -4.17
N GLY A 142 1.25 -5.34 -4.80
CA GLY A 142 2.61 -4.80 -4.78
C GLY A 142 3.62 -5.60 -5.61
N GLU A 143 3.17 -6.40 -6.57
CA GLU A 143 4.03 -7.24 -7.43
C GLU A 143 4.27 -6.63 -8.81
N GLU A 144 3.49 -5.61 -9.19
CA GLU A 144 3.53 -4.98 -10.52
C GLU A 144 3.74 -3.47 -10.41
N HIS A 145 4.30 -2.88 -11.45
CA HIS A 145 4.24 -1.45 -11.63
C HIS A 145 2.80 -1.00 -11.68
N THR A 146 2.43 -0.05 -10.83
CA THR A 146 1.02 0.33 -10.67
C THR A 146 0.86 1.84 -10.75
N LEU A 147 -0.10 2.29 -11.54
CA LEU A 147 -0.58 3.67 -11.57
C LEU A 147 -1.96 3.70 -10.94
N ILE A 148 -2.13 4.56 -9.92
CA ILE A 148 -3.39 4.77 -9.22
C ILE A 148 -3.85 6.18 -9.53
N THR A 149 -5.10 6.36 -9.95
CA THR A 149 -5.71 7.68 -10.08
C THR A 149 -6.95 7.77 -9.21
N VAL A 150 -7.13 8.93 -8.59
CA VAL A 150 -8.42 9.34 -8.01
C VAL A 150 -9.03 10.36 -8.96
N HIS A 151 -10.27 10.14 -9.35
CA HIS A 151 -10.92 10.96 -10.36
C HIS A 151 -12.44 11.02 -10.16
N LYS A 152 -13.09 12.01 -10.76
CA LYS A 152 -14.54 12.10 -10.81
C LYS A 152 -15.10 11.00 -11.72
N ASP A 153 -16.11 10.28 -11.24
CA ASP A 153 -16.79 9.22 -12.03
C ASP A 153 -17.60 9.83 -13.16
N GLN A 154 -17.03 9.92 -14.35
CA GLN A 154 -17.66 10.47 -15.54
C GLN A 154 -17.19 9.76 -16.82
N PRO A 155 -18.03 9.76 -17.88
CA PRO A 155 -17.65 9.16 -19.16
C PRO A 155 -16.38 9.74 -19.76
N GLY A 156 -15.55 8.88 -20.36
CA GLY A 156 -14.37 9.28 -21.11
C GLY A 156 -13.05 9.30 -20.34
N ILE A 157 -13.04 9.25 -19.00
CA ILE A 157 -11.81 9.32 -18.22
C ILE A 157 -10.90 8.11 -18.48
N ILE A 158 -11.48 6.92 -18.47
CA ILE A 158 -10.73 5.68 -18.78
C ILE A 158 -10.10 5.77 -20.17
N ALA A 159 -10.88 6.19 -21.17
CA ALA A 159 -10.38 6.32 -22.53
C ALA A 159 -9.24 7.34 -22.64
N GLN A 160 -9.34 8.49 -21.99
CA GLN A 160 -8.29 9.51 -21.97
C GLN A 160 -7.01 8.98 -21.31
N ALA A 161 -7.12 8.38 -20.13
CA ALA A 161 -5.97 7.83 -19.41
C ALA A 161 -5.28 6.71 -20.19
N THR A 162 -6.03 5.77 -20.76
CA THR A 162 -5.46 4.68 -21.57
C THR A 162 -4.87 5.17 -22.90
N THR A 163 -5.43 6.22 -23.51
CA THR A 163 -4.84 6.86 -24.69
C THR A 163 -3.49 7.47 -24.35
N VAL A 164 -3.35 8.15 -23.20
CA VAL A 164 -2.06 8.72 -22.78
C VAL A 164 -1.05 7.61 -22.51
N LEU A 165 -1.43 6.51 -21.88
CA LEU A 165 -0.56 5.35 -21.70
C LEU A 165 -0.10 4.76 -23.05
N ALA A 166 -1.01 4.64 -24.01
CA ALA A 166 -0.70 4.15 -25.34
C ALA A 166 0.26 5.08 -26.09
N ILE A 167 0.12 6.41 -25.99
CA ILE A 167 1.07 7.39 -26.54
C ILE A 167 2.46 7.19 -25.93
N GLY A 168 2.54 6.86 -24.64
CA GLY A 168 3.78 6.54 -23.94
C GLY A 168 4.33 5.14 -24.23
N HIS A 169 3.69 4.36 -25.11
CA HIS A 169 4.02 2.96 -25.39
C HIS A 169 4.02 2.06 -24.12
N ILE A 170 3.19 2.40 -23.14
CA ILE A 170 3.04 1.63 -21.91
C ILE A 170 1.97 0.56 -22.10
N ASN A 171 2.37 -0.71 -21.95
CA ASN A 171 1.46 -1.83 -21.99
C ASN A 171 0.77 -2.02 -20.64
N VAL A 172 -0.54 -2.23 -20.68
CA VAL A 172 -1.37 -2.46 -19.47
C VAL A 172 -1.60 -3.96 -19.32
N SER A 173 -1.16 -4.53 -18.19
CA SER A 173 -1.37 -5.95 -17.87
C SER A 173 -2.74 -6.18 -17.23
N ASN A 174 -3.19 -5.25 -16.37
CA ASN A 174 -4.48 -5.31 -15.69
C ASN A 174 -4.99 -3.90 -15.40
N MET A 175 -6.31 -3.74 -15.38
CA MET A 175 -6.94 -2.48 -15.01
C MET A 175 -8.24 -2.74 -14.24
N ARG A 176 -8.43 -2.01 -13.15
CA ARG A 176 -9.67 -2.03 -12.37
C ARG A 176 -10.11 -0.62 -12.03
N VAL A 177 -11.42 -0.41 -12.00
CA VAL A 177 -12.01 0.86 -11.58
C VAL A 177 -13.02 0.59 -10.47
N PHE A 178 -12.83 1.26 -9.36
CA PHE A 178 -13.71 1.21 -8.20
C PHE A 178 -14.36 2.58 -8.04
N ARG A 179 -15.63 2.64 -7.72
CA ARG A 179 -16.35 3.90 -7.49
C ARG A 179 -17.12 3.85 -6.18
N SER A 180 -17.10 4.96 -5.44
CA SER A 180 -17.89 5.10 -4.21
C SER A 180 -19.38 5.09 -4.51
N ALA A 181 -19.80 5.94 -5.46
CA ALA A 181 -21.15 6.01 -5.99
C ALA A 181 -21.12 6.59 -7.41
N LYS A 182 -22.23 6.46 -8.13
CA LYS A 182 -22.38 6.99 -9.49
C LYS A 182 -22.19 8.52 -9.50
N ASN A 183 -21.35 9.01 -10.40
CA ASN A 183 -20.98 10.42 -10.58
C ASN A 183 -20.22 11.06 -9.41
N GLU A 184 -19.72 10.28 -8.46
CA GLU A 184 -18.89 10.75 -7.35
C GLU A 184 -17.39 10.50 -7.64
N THR A 185 -16.67 9.99 -6.66
CA THR A 185 -15.25 9.67 -6.80
C THR A 185 -15.06 8.23 -7.25
N ALA A 186 -14.12 8.03 -8.18
CA ALA A 186 -13.64 6.73 -8.58
C ALA A 186 -12.13 6.62 -8.40
N VAL A 187 -11.67 5.40 -8.14
CA VAL A 187 -10.25 5.03 -8.11
C VAL A 187 -9.99 4.09 -9.27
N MET A 188 -9.07 4.45 -10.15
CA MET A 188 -8.62 3.56 -11.23
C MET A 188 -7.21 3.08 -10.90
N ILE A 189 -7.04 1.77 -10.93
CA ILE A 189 -5.76 1.08 -10.74
C ILE A 189 -5.38 0.47 -12.07
N VAL A 190 -4.19 0.80 -12.54
CA VAL A 190 -3.63 0.31 -13.78
C VAL A 190 -2.29 -0.36 -13.49
N CYS A 191 -2.20 -1.67 -13.68
CA CYS A 191 -0.95 -2.41 -13.64
C CYS A 191 -0.29 -2.38 -15.01
N THR A 192 1.02 -2.16 -15.04
CA THR A 192 1.78 -2.00 -16.27
C THR A 192 3.03 -2.90 -16.29
N ASP A 193 3.47 -3.28 -17.49
CA ASP A 193 4.65 -4.15 -17.67
C ASP A 193 5.97 -3.41 -17.36
N SER A 194 5.94 -2.08 -17.33
CA SER A 194 7.10 -1.23 -17.09
C SER A 194 6.72 0.02 -16.27
N PRO A 195 7.70 0.69 -15.62
CA PRO A 195 7.44 1.94 -14.93
C PRO A 195 6.80 2.98 -15.83
N VAL A 196 5.79 3.69 -15.36
CA VAL A 196 5.19 4.80 -16.11
C VAL A 196 6.09 6.04 -15.99
N PRO A 197 6.63 6.58 -17.10
CA PRO A 197 7.50 7.76 -17.08
C PRO A 197 6.78 8.98 -16.50
N ASN A 198 7.53 9.86 -15.82
CA ASN A 198 6.96 11.06 -15.20
C ASN A 198 6.21 11.97 -16.17
N GLU A 199 6.66 12.05 -17.44
CA GLU A 199 5.98 12.81 -18.49
C GLU A 199 4.57 12.28 -18.73
N ILE A 200 4.41 10.97 -18.80
CA ILE A 200 3.12 10.29 -18.97
C ILE A 200 2.25 10.48 -17.72
N VAL A 201 2.84 10.38 -16.52
CA VAL A 201 2.15 10.67 -15.26
C VAL A 201 1.60 12.10 -15.26
N HIS A 202 2.41 13.09 -15.66
CA HIS A 202 1.97 14.48 -15.75
C HIS A 202 0.87 14.68 -16.79
N MET A 203 0.95 14.02 -17.95
CA MET A 203 -0.11 14.09 -18.95
C MET A 203 -1.44 13.55 -18.40
N ILE A 204 -1.42 12.42 -17.67
CA ILE A 204 -2.60 11.86 -17.03
C ILE A 204 -3.12 12.82 -15.96
N GLN A 205 -2.25 13.37 -15.11
CA GLN A 205 -2.62 14.30 -14.06
C GLN A 205 -3.28 15.59 -14.58
N ASN A 206 -2.98 16.01 -15.81
CA ASN A 206 -3.58 17.17 -16.44
C ASN A 206 -4.97 16.89 -17.05
N ILE A 207 -5.49 15.67 -17.00
CA ILE A 207 -6.87 15.37 -17.39
C ILE A 207 -7.80 16.00 -16.35
N THR A 208 -8.67 16.89 -16.77
CA THR A 208 -9.46 17.80 -15.88
C THR A 208 -10.22 17.10 -14.77
N ALA A 209 -10.64 15.85 -14.96
CA ALA A 209 -11.39 15.11 -13.95
C ALA A 209 -10.49 14.29 -13.01
N ILE A 210 -9.18 14.26 -13.23
CA ILE A 210 -8.25 13.53 -12.37
C ILE A 210 -7.79 14.46 -11.24
N GLU A 211 -8.01 14.03 -10.01
CA GLU A 211 -7.68 14.76 -8.77
C GLU A 211 -6.26 14.44 -8.31
N SER A 212 -5.85 13.19 -8.43
CA SER A 212 -4.50 12.76 -8.06
C SER A 212 -4.04 11.55 -8.84
N VAL A 213 -2.72 11.45 -9.01
CA VAL A 213 -2.04 10.31 -9.62
C VAL A 213 -0.90 9.86 -8.70
N VAL A 214 -0.80 8.56 -8.49
CA VAL A 214 0.28 7.92 -7.72
C VAL A 214 0.82 6.77 -8.54
N THR A 215 2.14 6.64 -8.63
CA THR A 215 2.81 5.48 -9.22
C THR A 215 3.51 4.67 -8.14
N LEU A 216 3.40 3.36 -8.19
CA LEU A 216 4.05 2.42 -7.29
C LEU A 216 4.99 1.53 -8.09
N LEU A 217 6.16 1.26 -7.53
CA LEU A 217 7.07 0.23 -8.02
C LEU A 217 6.75 -1.10 -7.35
N PRO A 218 7.09 -2.23 -7.97
CA PRO A 218 7.07 -3.52 -7.30
C PRO A 218 7.91 -3.50 -6.00
N LEU A 219 7.40 -4.17 -4.94
CA LEU A 219 8.05 -4.25 -3.63
C LEU A 219 9.11 -5.37 -3.58
#